data_8af010dffb5343fdf73cdad289367e1c
#
_entry.id   8af010dffb5343fdf73cdad289367e1c
#
_cell.length_a   1.000
_cell.length_b   1.000
_cell.length_c   1.000
_cell.angle_alpha   90.00
_cell.angle_beta   90.00
_cell.angle_gamma   90.00
#
_symmetry.space_group_name_H-M   'P 1'
#
loop_
_entity.id
_entity.type
_entity.pdbx_description
1 polymer ?
#
loop_
_entity_poly.entity_id
_entity_poly.type
_entity_poly.pdbx_seq_one_letter_code
_entity_poly.pdbx_strand_id
1 'polypeptide(L)'
;KYQNWEVTDPECWIPHGYACVRFDSRGAGCSEGFMSPNSPKEIEDLYECIEWAGTQEWSNGKVGMLGISYYSRNQWRIAAKHPPHLTAIIPWEGGNDPYRDSGYHGGIMSQFLERWSKHQVMNIQYGRGENGRKNPNTGESATGPHTLSEEELAKNRVNAFDELKKHPFDDEWHQERRADFSEVKIP
;
A
#
# COMPACT_ATOMS: atom_id res chain seq x y z
N LYS A 1 21.06 -4.49 1.24
CA LYS A 1 21.83 -3.80 0.17
C LYS A 1 20.93 -3.29 -0.97
N TYR A 2 19.76 -3.88 -1.15
CA TYR A 2 18.79 -3.55 -2.22
C TYR A 2 17.43 -3.22 -1.64
N GLN A 3 17.39 -2.45 -0.56
CA GLN A 3 16.16 -2.03 0.09
C GLN A 3 15.54 -0.85 -0.65
N ASN A 4 14.21 -0.81 -0.65
CA ASN A 4 13.51 0.40 -1.00
C ASN A 4 13.70 1.42 0.14
N TRP A 5 14.16 2.61 -0.18
CA TRP A 5 14.40 3.70 0.78
C TRP A 5 13.11 4.23 1.44
N GLU A 6 11.94 3.93 0.87
CA GLU A 6 10.63 4.35 1.37
C GLU A 6 10.10 3.52 2.55
N VAL A 7 10.79 2.46 2.93
CA VAL A 7 10.37 1.53 4.00
C VAL A 7 11.46 1.36 5.06
N THR A 8 11.11 0.66 6.13
CA THR A 8 12.08 0.34 7.20
C THR A 8 13.33 -0.34 6.67
N ASP A 9 14.48 0.14 7.09
CA ASP A 9 15.78 -0.50 6.82
C ASP A 9 16.08 -1.58 7.89
N PRO A 10 16.07 -2.87 7.52
CA PRO A 10 16.35 -3.94 8.47
C PRO A 10 17.77 -3.89 9.05
N GLU A 11 18.76 -3.35 8.31
CA GLU A 11 20.13 -3.19 8.83
C GLU A 11 20.18 -2.18 9.99
N CYS A 12 19.24 -1.23 10.01
CA CYS A 12 19.07 -0.28 11.12
C CYS A 12 18.20 -0.86 12.24
N TRP A 13 17.01 -1.39 11.92
CA TRP A 13 16.01 -1.71 12.94
C TRP A 13 16.24 -3.04 13.66
N ILE A 14 16.71 -4.09 12.96
CA ILE A 14 16.90 -5.42 13.57
C ILE A 14 17.93 -5.41 14.71
N PRO A 15 19.09 -4.72 14.60
CA PRO A 15 20.04 -4.65 15.72
C PRO A 15 19.49 -3.97 16.98
N HIS A 16 18.40 -3.19 16.85
CA HIS A 16 17.73 -2.55 17.97
C HIS A 16 16.56 -3.37 18.53
N GLY A 17 16.43 -4.64 18.14
CA GLY A 17 15.43 -5.57 18.67
C GLY A 17 14.07 -5.51 17.98
N TYR A 18 13.97 -4.95 16.77
CA TYR A 18 12.75 -4.91 15.99
C TYR A 18 12.69 -6.04 14.96
N ALA A 19 11.53 -6.64 14.79
CA ALA A 19 11.22 -7.45 13.62
C ALA A 19 10.68 -6.56 12.49
N CYS A 20 11.27 -6.65 11.30
CA CYS A 20 10.80 -5.93 10.12
C CYS A 20 9.86 -6.82 9.31
N VAL A 21 8.57 -6.55 9.35
CA VAL A 21 7.54 -7.32 8.64
C VAL A 21 7.11 -6.59 7.38
N ARG A 22 6.99 -7.30 6.27
CA ARG A 22 6.54 -6.78 4.98
C ARG A 22 5.48 -7.69 4.41
N PHE A 23 4.42 -7.08 3.93
CA PHE A 23 3.34 -7.78 3.23
C PHE A 23 3.21 -7.25 1.82
N ASP A 24 3.00 -8.14 0.88
CA ASP A 24 2.52 -7.77 -0.44
C ASP A 24 1.02 -7.54 -0.36
N SER A 25 0.56 -6.39 -0.84
CA SER A 25 -0.88 -6.08 -0.88
C SER A 25 -1.61 -7.04 -1.82
N ARG A 26 -2.89 -7.25 -1.56
CA ARG A 26 -3.78 -8.06 -2.41
C ARG A 26 -3.61 -7.73 -3.90
N GLY A 27 -3.39 -8.76 -4.71
CA GLY A 27 -3.18 -8.64 -6.16
C GLY A 27 -1.82 -8.07 -6.57
N ALA A 28 -0.87 -7.91 -5.63
CA ALA A 28 0.46 -7.39 -5.90
C ALA A 28 1.54 -8.33 -5.35
N GLY A 29 2.75 -8.26 -5.90
CA GLY A 29 3.86 -9.10 -5.47
C GLY A 29 3.52 -10.58 -5.60
N CYS A 30 3.68 -11.32 -4.51
CA CYS A 30 3.33 -12.74 -4.41
C CYS A 30 1.92 -12.98 -3.85
N SER A 31 1.16 -11.92 -3.56
CA SER A 31 -0.22 -12.03 -3.05
C SER A 31 -1.24 -12.04 -4.18
N GLU A 32 -2.04 -13.09 -4.20
CA GLU A 32 -3.14 -13.24 -5.17
C GLU A 32 -4.31 -12.27 -4.89
N GLY A 33 -5.24 -12.20 -5.84
CA GLY A 33 -6.50 -11.49 -5.72
C GLY A 33 -6.60 -10.24 -6.60
N PHE A 34 -7.64 -9.47 -6.37
CA PHE A 34 -7.95 -8.28 -7.16
C PHE A 34 -7.17 -7.07 -6.66
N MET A 35 -6.35 -6.50 -7.50
CA MET A 35 -5.51 -5.35 -7.16
C MET A 35 -6.30 -4.03 -7.21
N SER A 36 -6.48 -3.41 -6.06
CA SER A 36 -7.21 -2.14 -5.91
C SER A 36 -6.49 -1.19 -4.94
N PRO A 37 -5.42 -0.51 -5.40
CA PRO A 37 -4.65 0.40 -4.56
C PRO A 37 -5.50 1.55 -4.04
N ASN A 38 -5.22 1.98 -2.81
CA ASN A 38 -5.94 3.02 -2.08
C ASN A 38 -7.43 2.72 -1.82
N SER A 39 -7.89 1.49 -2.01
CA SER A 39 -9.28 1.11 -1.72
C SER A 39 -9.55 1.01 -0.21
N PRO A 40 -10.81 1.04 0.24
CA PRO A 40 -11.17 0.66 1.60
C PRO A 40 -10.73 -0.77 1.94
N LYS A 41 -10.86 -1.72 0.98
CA LYS A 41 -10.45 -3.11 1.17
C LYS A 41 -8.97 -3.29 1.49
N GLU A 42 -8.11 -2.47 0.91
CA GLU A 42 -6.68 -2.50 1.24
C GLU A 42 -6.42 -2.13 2.70
N ILE A 43 -7.21 -1.23 3.28
CA ILE A 43 -7.09 -0.86 4.70
C ILE A 43 -7.64 -1.96 5.61
N GLU A 44 -8.68 -2.68 5.21
CA GLU A 44 -9.15 -3.87 5.92
C GLU A 44 -8.07 -4.97 5.93
N ASP A 45 -7.46 -5.24 4.78
CA ASP A 45 -6.36 -6.20 4.67
C ASP A 45 -5.14 -5.78 5.53
N LEU A 46 -4.83 -4.49 5.56
CA LEU A 46 -3.75 -3.95 6.38
C LEU A 46 -4.06 -4.09 7.89
N TYR A 47 -5.32 -3.90 8.29
CA TYR A 47 -5.76 -4.15 9.65
C TYR A 47 -5.45 -5.60 10.07
N GLU A 48 -5.84 -6.56 9.25
CA GLU A 48 -5.58 -7.98 9.49
C GLU A 48 -4.08 -8.29 9.56
N CYS A 49 -3.27 -7.65 8.70
CA CYS A 49 -1.81 -7.80 8.72
C CYS A 49 -1.19 -7.28 10.02
N ILE A 50 -1.65 -6.14 10.54
CA ILE A 50 -1.18 -5.59 11.81
C ILE A 50 -1.53 -6.51 12.97
N GLU A 51 -2.78 -6.97 13.03
CA GLU A 51 -3.24 -7.87 14.08
C GLU A 51 -2.51 -9.22 14.01
N TRP A 52 -2.29 -9.76 12.80
CA TRP A 52 -1.47 -10.95 12.63
C TRP A 52 -0.05 -10.74 13.18
N ALA A 53 0.62 -9.64 12.83
CA ALA A 53 1.98 -9.37 13.30
C ALA A 53 2.04 -9.19 14.82
N GLY A 54 1.03 -8.53 15.40
CA GLY A 54 0.94 -8.29 16.84
C GLY A 54 0.73 -9.57 17.66
N THR A 55 0.14 -10.61 17.08
CA THR A 55 -0.19 -11.87 17.77
C THR A 55 0.83 -12.99 17.57
N GLN A 56 1.92 -12.78 16.81
CA GLN A 56 2.93 -13.81 16.61
C GLN A 56 3.74 -14.06 17.88
N GLU A 57 4.24 -15.28 18.06
CA GLU A 57 5.05 -15.69 19.23
C GLU A 57 6.32 -14.86 19.44
N TRP A 58 6.89 -14.34 18.34
CA TRP A 58 8.06 -13.46 18.37
C TRP A 58 7.72 -11.98 18.63
N SER A 59 6.44 -11.62 18.63
CA SER A 59 5.96 -10.24 18.84
C SER A 59 5.75 -9.95 20.31
N ASN A 60 6.02 -8.73 20.72
CA ASN A 60 5.65 -8.22 22.04
C ASN A 60 4.25 -7.58 22.07
N GLY A 61 3.48 -7.75 21.01
CA GLY A 61 2.14 -7.18 20.85
C GLY A 61 2.12 -5.70 20.43
N LYS A 62 3.26 -5.11 20.10
CA LYS A 62 3.35 -3.70 19.68
C LYS A 62 3.85 -3.59 18.26
N VAL A 63 3.02 -3.08 17.39
CA VAL A 63 3.34 -2.86 15.97
C VAL A 63 3.50 -1.36 15.73
N GLY A 64 4.62 -0.98 15.12
CA GLY A 64 4.85 0.37 14.60
C GLY A 64 4.86 0.36 13.08
N MET A 65 4.44 1.44 12.46
CA MET A 65 4.52 1.59 11.00
C MET A 65 5.46 2.74 10.64
N LEU A 66 6.25 2.55 9.59
CA LEU A 66 7.09 3.57 9.00
C LEU A 66 7.04 3.47 7.48
N GLY A 67 6.96 4.60 6.81
CA GLY A 67 7.02 4.63 5.35
C GLY A 67 6.71 5.99 4.76
N ILE A 68 7.08 6.14 3.50
CA ILE A 68 7.02 7.38 2.74
C ILE A 68 5.89 7.28 1.71
N SER A 69 5.27 8.41 1.35
CA SER A 69 4.32 8.52 0.24
C SER A 69 3.09 7.60 0.38
N TYR A 70 2.98 6.59 -0.46
CA TYR A 70 1.91 5.59 -0.41
C TYR A 70 1.83 4.88 0.95
N TYR A 71 2.98 4.47 1.48
CA TYR A 71 3.08 3.83 2.79
C TYR A 71 2.74 4.79 3.94
N SER A 72 2.97 6.09 3.79
CA SER A 72 2.55 7.12 4.75
C SER A 72 1.03 7.30 4.76
N ARG A 73 0.42 7.38 3.58
CA ARG A 73 -1.04 7.54 3.43
C ARG A 73 -1.81 6.42 4.13
N ASN A 74 -1.34 5.18 3.97
CA ASN A 74 -1.98 4.02 4.59
C ASN A 74 -1.87 4.05 6.13
N GLN A 75 -0.80 4.63 6.68
CA GLN A 75 -0.64 4.79 8.13
C GLN A 75 -1.73 5.68 8.73
N TRP A 76 -2.04 6.81 8.14
CA TRP A 76 -3.11 7.67 8.60
C TRP A 76 -4.48 6.97 8.57
N ARG A 77 -4.76 6.29 7.47
CA ARG A 77 -6.04 5.59 7.27
C ARG A 77 -6.23 4.44 8.25
N ILE A 78 -5.19 3.66 8.49
CA ILE A 78 -5.28 2.52 9.41
C ILE A 78 -5.28 2.95 10.87
N ALA A 79 -4.54 4.01 11.24
CA ALA A 79 -4.55 4.54 12.59
C ALA A 79 -5.95 5.00 13.02
N ALA A 80 -6.74 5.56 12.11
CA ALA A 80 -8.14 5.93 12.34
C ALA A 80 -9.10 4.72 12.48
N LYS A 81 -8.62 3.47 12.23
CA LYS A 81 -9.39 2.23 12.44
C LYS A 81 -9.07 1.53 13.76
N HIS A 82 -8.10 2.05 14.52
CA HIS A 82 -7.71 1.58 15.86
C HIS A 82 -7.36 0.09 15.96
N PRO A 83 -6.44 -0.47 15.12
CA PRO A 83 -6.01 -1.84 15.35
C PRO A 83 -5.39 -1.95 16.77
N PRO A 84 -5.81 -2.91 17.60
CA PRO A 84 -5.35 -3.02 18.98
C PRO A 84 -3.83 -3.11 19.16
N HIS A 85 -3.13 -3.72 18.19
CA HIS A 85 -1.68 -3.86 18.25
C HIS A 85 -0.91 -2.70 17.61
N LEU A 86 -1.57 -1.77 16.90
CA LEU A 86 -0.90 -0.60 16.32
C LEU A 86 -0.62 0.45 17.41
N THR A 87 0.65 0.72 17.69
CA THR A 87 1.07 1.57 18.81
C THR A 87 1.73 2.89 18.40
N ALA A 88 2.28 2.96 17.20
CA ALA A 88 2.90 4.18 16.68
C ALA A 88 2.94 4.20 15.15
N ILE A 89 2.94 5.39 14.57
CA ILE A 89 3.13 5.59 13.13
C ILE A 89 4.19 6.65 12.87
N ILE A 90 4.96 6.47 11.80
CA ILE A 90 5.95 7.43 11.32
C ILE A 90 5.68 7.72 9.83
N PRO A 91 4.66 8.53 9.55
CA PRO A 91 4.26 8.85 8.19
C PRO A 91 5.12 9.99 7.61
N TRP A 92 5.83 9.72 6.51
CA TRP A 92 6.65 10.71 5.82
C TRP A 92 6.06 11.04 4.44
N GLU A 93 6.01 12.34 4.11
CA GLU A 93 5.63 12.85 2.78
C GLU A 93 4.36 12.22 2.20
N GLY A 94 3.35 12.00 3.01
CA GLY A 94 2.10 11.39 2.62
C GLY A 94 0.93 12.34 2.79
N GLY A 95 0.10 12.44 1.75
CA GLY A 95 -1.16 13.15 1.83
C GLY A 95 -2.26 12.33 2.48
N ASN A 96 -3.28 12.98 2.98
CA ASN A 96 -4.47 12.33 3.51
C ASN A 96 -5.70 12.48 2.60
N ASP A 97 -5.82 13.59 1.92
CA ASP A 97 -6.97 13.89 1.07
C ASP A 97 -6.70 13.45 -0.38
N PRO A 98 -7.28 12.31 -0.84
CA PRO A 98 -7.01 11.82 -2.18
C PRO A 98 -7.50 12.75 -3.28
N TYR A 99 -8.50 13.60 -3.00
CA TYR A 99 -8.96 14.60 -3.94
C TYR A 99 -7.95 15.75 -4.06
N ARG A 100 -7.62 16.43 -2.94
CA ARG A 100 -6.79 17.66 -2.96
C ARG A 100 -5.30 17.38 -3.06
N ASP A 101 -4.84 16.29 -2.45
CA ASP A 101 -3.40 15.99 -2.38
C ASP A 101 -2.88 15.24 -3.60
N SER A 102 -3.73 14.53 -4.35
CA SER A 102 -3.26 13.68 -5.45
C SER A 102 -4.12 13.71 -6.71
N GLY A 103 -5.42 13.85 -6.58
CA GLY A 103 -6.35 13.73 -7.71
C GLY A 103 -6.56 15.03 -8.46
N TYR A 104 -6.95 16.07 -7.74
CA TYR A 104 -7.38 17.34 -8.30
C TYR A 104 -6.82 18.54 -7.51
N HIS A 105 -5.58 18.90 -7.77
CA HIS A 105 -4.93 20.05 -7.14
C HIS A 105 -5.63 21.36 -7.58
N GLY A 106 -6.31 22.01 -6.64
CA GLY A 106 -7.10 23.20 -6.96
C GLY A 106 -8.21 22.96 -7.99
N GLY A 107 -8.74 21.74 -8.09
CA GLY A 107 -9.75 21.36 -9.08
C GLY A 107 -9.17 20.94 -10.45
N ILE A 108 -7.85 20.94 -10.60
CA ILE A 108 -7.17 20.51 -11.83
C ILE A 108 -6.69 19.07 -11.67
N MET A 109 -7.11 18.21 -12.57
CA MET A 109 -6.75 16.79 -12.53
C MET A 109 -5.25 16.58 -12.68
N SER A 110 -4.67 15.87 -11.73
CA SER A 110 -3.26 15.48 -11.74
C SER A 110 -3.00 14.35 -12.74
N GLN A 111 -1.91 14.44 -13.48
CA GLN A 111 -1.44 13.37 -14.37
C GLN A 111 -0.56 12.33 -13.67
N PHE A 112 -0.25 12.55 -12.38
CA PHE A 112 0.64 11.66 -11.63
C PHE A 112 0.09 10.22 -11.58
N LEU A 113 -1.20 10.04 -11.23
CA LEU A 113 -1.79 8.71 -11.10
C LEU A 113 -1.75 7.90 -12.39
N GLU A 114 -1.87 8.52 -13.55
CA GLU A 114 -1.75 7.81 -14.84
C GLU A 114 -0.37 7.18 -14.99
N ARG A 115 0.68 7.97 -14.78
CA ARG A 115 2.08 7.51 -14.90
C ARG A 115 2.43 6.50 -13.82
N TRP A 116 2.06 6.79 -12.58
CA TRP A 116 2.32 5.92 -11.44
C TRP A 116 1.63 4.55 -11.61
N SER A 117 0.36 4.52 -12.01
CA SER A 117 -0.37 3.28 -12.27
C SER A 117 0.31 2.43 -13.34
N LYS A 118 0.72 3.03 -14.47
CA LYS A 118 1.36 2.32 -15.58
C LYS A 118 2.76 1.81 -15.23
N HIS A 119 3.57 2.62 -14.56
CA HIS A 119 5.00 2.34 -14.37
C HIS A 119 5.35 1.68 -13.03
N GLN A 120 4.49 1.80 -12.01
CA GLN A 120 4.73 1.18 -10.71
C GLN A 120 3.65 0.14 -10.39
N VAL A 121 2.39 0.51 -10.32
CA VAL A 121 1.32 -0.40 -9.86
C VAL A 121 1.16 -1.61 -10.79
N MET A 122 1.00 -1.41 -12.08
CA MET A 122 0.84 -2.53 -13.02
C MET A 122 2.07 -3.44 -13.08
N ASN A 123 3.27 -2.91 -12.82
CA ASN A 123 4.51 -3.69 -12.86
C ASN A 123 4.71 -4.61 -11.67
N ILE A 124 3.98 -4.40 -10.58
CA ILE A 124 4.02 -5.25 -9.38
C ILE A 124 2.77 -6.14 -9.26
N GLN A 125 1.86 -6.10 -10.23
CA GLN A 125 0.66 -6.93 -10.19
C GLN A 125 1.02 -8.42 -10.17
N TYR A 126 0.35 -9.17 -9.28
CA TYR A 126 0.45 -10.64 -9.25
C TYR A 126 0.07 -11.25 -10.60
N GLY A 127 0.77 -12.31 -10.98
CA GLY A 127 0.49 -13.01 -12.23
C GLY A 127 1.29 -12.52 -13.44
N ARG A 128 2.28 -11.62 -13.24
CA ARG A 128 3.21 -11.27 -14.32
C ARG A 128 4.31 -12.31 -14.53
N GLY A 129 4.60 -13.18 -13.56
CA GLY A 129 5.50 -14.32 -13.63
C GLY A 129 6.77 -14.07 -14.45
N GLU A 130 6.90 -14.75 -15.58
CA GLU A 130 8.04 -14.62 -16.49
C GLU A 130 8.20 -13.20 -17.09
N ASN A 131 7.11 -12.47 -17.24
CA ASN A 131 7.07 -11.11 -17.78
C ASN A 131 7.23 -10.03 -16.68
N GLY A 132 7.27 -10.44 -15.42
CA GLY A 132 7.41 -9.56 -14.26
C GLY A 132 8.85 -9.25 -13.89
N ARG A 133 8.99 -8.41 -12.86
CA ARG A 133 10.30 -8.17 -12.25
C ARG A 133 10.80 -9.43 -11.56
N LYS A 134 12.11 -9.63 -11.60
CA LYS A 134 12.78 -10.70 -10.87
C LYS A 134 13.54 -10.15 -9.67
N ASN A 135 13.55 -10.92 -8.61
CA ASN A 135 14.40 -10.63 -7.45
C ASN A 135 15.87 -10.68 -7.90
N PRO A 136 16.63 -9.60 -7.75
CA PRO A 136 18.01 -9.53 -8.25
C PRO A 136 18.97 -10.48 -7.52
N ASN A 137 18.58 -11.00 -6.35
CA ASN A 137 19.41 -11.90 -5.56
C ASN A 137 19.10 -13.37 -5.83
N THR A 138 17.83 -13.73 -6.05
CA THR A 138 17.40 -15.14 -6.20
C THR A 138 17.03 -15.49 -7.64
N GLY A 139 16.73 -14.50 -8.50
CA GLY A 139 16.24 -14.71 -9.85
C GLY A 139 14.76 -15.09 -9.94
N GLU A 140 14.10 -15.27 -8.80
CA GLU A 140 12.68 -15.63 -8.72
C GLU A 140 11.80 -14.47 -9.16
N SER A 141 10.60 -14.77 -9.66
CA SER A 141 9.60 -13.75 -9.97
C SER A 141 9.19 -13.00 -8.71
N ALA A 142 9.21 -11.67 -8.76
CA ALA A 142 8.71 -10.81 -7.69
C ALA A 142 7.18 -10.58 -7.77
N THR A 143 6.50 -11.23 -8.73
CA THR A 143 5.07 -11.06 -8.99
C THR A 143 4.32 -12.40 -9.06
N GLY A 144 4.78 -13.35 -8.26
CA GLY A 144 4.24 -14.70 -8.19
C GLY A 144 4.69 -15.62 -9.34
N PRO A 145 4.38 -16.92 -9.25
CA PRO A 145 4.86 -17.92 -10.20
C PRO A 145 4.05 -17.98 -11.51
N HIS A 146 2.83 -17.46 -11.51
CA HIS A 146 1.93 -17.54 -12.65
C HIS A 146 2.17 -16.44 -13.68
N THR A 147 2.10 -16.77 -14.96
CA THR A 147 2.16 -15.81 -16.06
C THR A 147 0.79 -15.73 -16.72
N LEU A 148 0.04 -14.71 -16.34
CA LEU A 148 -1.30 -14.44 -16.87
C LEU A 148 -1.21 -13.61 -18.16
N SER A 149 -2.24 -13.74 -19.01
CA SER A 149 -2.41 -12.87 -20.15
C SER A 149 -2.73 -11.43 -19.75
N GLU A 150 -2.48 -10.45 -20.61
CA GLU A 150 -2.82 -9.05 -20.33
C GLU A 150 -4.34 -8.85 -20.14
N GLU A 151 -5.17 -9.70 -20.77
CA GLU A 151 -6.62 -9.67 -20.56
C GLU A 151 -7.00 -10.12 -19.14
N GLU A 152 -6.40 -11.20 -18.64
CA GLU A 152 -6.59 -11.68 -17.26
C GLU A 152 -6.05 -10.68 -16.24
N LEU A 153 -4.87 -10.13 -16.47
CA LEU A 153 -4.31 -9.08 -15.64
C LEU A 153 -5.22 -7.85 -15.57
N ALA A 154 -5.80 -7.42 -16.70
CA ALA A 154 -6.72 -6.30 -16.76
C ALA A 154 -8.02 -6.55 -15.97
N LYS A 155 -8.54 -7.79 -15.98
CA LYS A 155 -9.71 -8.20 -15.20
C LYS A 155 -9.45 -8.27 -13.70
N ASN A 156 -8.18 -8.46 -13.31
CA ASN A 156 -7.76 -8.62 -11.92
C ASN A 156 -7.20 -7.34 -11.28
N ARG A 157 -7.51 -6.18 -11.83
CA ARG A 157 -7.13 -4.89 -11.26
C ARG A 157 -8.15 -3.79 -11.52
N VAL A 158 -8.16 -2.81 -10.65
CA VAL A 158 -8.79 -1.52 -10.95
C VAL A 158 -7.85 -0.66 -11.81
N ASN A 159 -8.41 0.05 -12.77
CA ASN A 159 -7.68 1.14 -13.42
C ASN A 159 -7.87 2.42 -12.59
N ALA A 160 -6.94 2.69 -11.68
CA ALA A 160 -7.05 3.79 -10.72
C ALA A 160 -7.19 5.16 -11.39
N PHE A 161 -6.60 5.36 -12.57
CA PHE A 161 -6.73 6.63 -13.29
C PHE A 161 -8.10 6.78 -13.96
N ASP A 162 -8.66 5.69 -14.50
CA ASP A 162 -10.01 5.75 -15.08
C ASP A 162 -11.08 5.87 -13.99
N GLU A 163 -10.87 5.28 -12.82
CA GLU A 163 -11.74 5.53 -11.67
C GLU A 163 -11.68 6.99 -11.22
N LEU A 164 -10.50 7.59 -11.11
CA LEU A 164 -10.37 9.01 -10.77
C LEU A 164 -11.18 9.92 -11.71
N LYS A 165 -11.16 9.64 -13.02
CA LYS A 165 -11.95 10.43 -14.01
C LYS A 165 -13.45 10.36 -13.82
N LYS A 166 -13.95 9.26 -13.24
CA LYS A 166 -15.38 9.11 -12.93
C LYS A 166 -15.81 9.97 -11.74
N HIS A 167 -14.84 10.39 -10.91
CA HIS A 167 -15.04 11.15 -9.68
C HIS A 167 -14.37 12.54 -9.74
N PRO A 168 -14.83 13.44 -10.61
CA PRO A 168 -14.20 14.76 -10.83
C PRO A 168 -14.44 15.76 -9.68
N PHE A 169 -15.29 15.42 -8.73
CA PHE A 169 -15.60 16.21 -7.55
C PHE A 169 -15.24 15.47 -6.27
N ASP A 170 -15.14 16.19 -5.16
CA ASP A 170 -14.90 15.62 -3.83
C ASP A 170 -16.16 14.91 -3.31
N ASP A 171 -16.47 13.77 -3.92
CA ASP A 171 -17.62 12.93 -3.62
C ASP A 171 -17.28 11.82 -2.58
N GLU A 172 -18.26 10.95 -2.32
CA GLU A 172 -18.15 9.85 -1.37
C GLU A 172 -16.97 8.91 -1.69
N TRP A 173 -16.67 8.67 -2.98
CA TRP A 173 -15.54 7.85 -3.39
C TRP A 173 -14.20 8.38 -2.87
N HIS A 174 -14.00 9.70 -2.88
CA HIS A 174 -12.81 10.32 -2.29
C HIS A 174 -12.86 10.30 -0.76
N GLN A 175 -14.03 10.54 -0.17
CA GLN A 175 -14.23 10.61 1.27
C GLN A 175 -13.94 9.29 1.97
N GLU A 176 -14.35 8.16 1.40
CA GLU A 176 -14.04 6.81 1.89
C GLU A 176 -12.54 6.50 1.94
N ARG A 177 -11.74 7.22 1.17
CA ARG A 177 -10.31 7.01 0.98
C ARG A 177 -9.42 7.95 1.78
N ARG A 178 -10.00 8.86 2.54
CA ARG A 178 -9.26 9.73 3.47
C ARG A 178 -9.33 9.20 4.89
N ALA A 179 -8.34 9.56 5.70
CA ALA A 179 -8.38 9.30 7.13
C ALA A 179 -9.15 10.42 7.84
N ASP A 180 -9.93 10.06 8.84
CA ASP A 180 -10.42 11.03 9.81
C ASP A 180 -9.33 11.25 10.88
N PHE A 181 -8.66 12.38 10.81
CA PHE A 181 -7.60 12.71 11.77
C PHE A 181 -8.10 12.87 13.21
N SER A 182 -9.39 13.16 13.41
CA SER A 182 -9.98 13.23 14.75
C SER A 182 -9.99 11.86 15.42
N GLU A 183 -9.96 10.79 14.65
CA GLU A 183 -9.90 9.40 15.11
C GLU A 183 -8.47 8.88 15.31
N VAL A 184 -7.42 9.57 14.89
CA VAL A 184 -6.04 9.13 15.17
C VAL A 184 -5.69 9.38 16.62
N LYS A 185 -5.52 8.31 17.41
CA LYS A 185 -5.29 8.36 18.88
C LYS A 185 -3.89 7.89 19.31
N ILE A 186 -3.05 7.51 18.37
CA ILE A 186 -1.68 7.02 18.62
C ILE A 186 -0.65 8.05 18.17
N PRO A 187 0.57 8.08 18.78
CA PRO A 187 1.65 8.94 18.34
C PRO A 187 2.20 8.55 16.98
#